data_9bba9dd54a0b563a6b5172837b8f4037
#
_entry.id   9bba9dd54a0b563a6b5172837b8f4037
#
_cell.length_a   1.000
_cell.length_b   1.000
_cell.length_c   1.000
_cell.angle_alpha   90.00
_cell.angle_beta   90.00
_cell.angle_gamma   90.00
#
_symmetry.space_group_name_H-M   'P 1'
#
loop_
_entity.id
_entity.type
_entity.pdbx_description
1 polymer ?
#
loop_
_entity_poly.entity_id
_entity_poly.type
_entity_poly.pdbx_seq_one_letter_code
_entity_poly.pdbx_strand_id
1 'polypeptide(L)'
;MFISISAGIVTFLLTLVGIPAFIQFYRKAQITGQQMHEDVKQHQAKAGTPTMGGLVFLIASVLVAFFFALFSNQLSNNVGMILFILVLYGLIGFLDDFLKVFRKINEGLNPKQKLALQLLGGVIFYLFYERGGDMLSVFGYQVHLGIFYIVFALFWLVGFSNAVNLTDGIDGLASISVVISLSAYGVVAYVQGQMDILLVILAMIGGLLGFFVFNHKPAKVFMGDVGSLALGGMLAAISMALHQEWTLLIIGIVYVFETTSVMMQVSYFKMTGGKRIFRMTPVHHHFELGGLSGKGNPWSEWKVDFFFWGVGLLASLLTLAFLYLL
;
A
#
# COMPACT_ATOMS: atom_id res chain seq x y z
N MET A 1 -24.35 -3.26 -1.28
CA MET A 1 -23.65 -3.97 -0.18
C MET A 1 -23.47 -5.46 -0.46
N PHE A 2 -24.53 -6.24 -0.74
CA PHE A 2 -24.35 -7.69 -1.04
C PHE A 2 -23.35 -7.96 -2.17
N ILE A 3 -23.47 -7.22 -3.28
CA ILE A 3 -22.56 -7.31 -4.44
C ILE A 3 -21.11 -7.04 -4.04
N SER A 4 -20.86 -6.01 -3.25
CA SER A 4 -19.52 -5.63 -2.81
C SER A 4 -18.90 -6.68 -1.88
N ILE A 5 -19.69 -7.28 -0.99
CA ILE A 5 -19.26 -8.39 -0.13
C ILE A 5 -18.93 -9.63 -0.98
N SER A 6 -19.80 -9.94 -1.97
CA SER A 6 -19.56 -11.07 -2.87
C SER A 6 -18.27 -10.88 -3.69
N ALA A 7 -17.99 -9.65 -4.15
CA ALA A 7 -16.73 -9.33 -4.83
C ALA A 7 -15.54 -9.62 -3.92
N GLY A 8 -15.59 -9.21 -2.65
CA GLY A 8 -14.54 -9.50 -1.67
C GLY A 8 -14.31 -10.99 -1.46
N ILE A 9 -15.39 -11.76 -1.30
CA ILE A 9 -15.31 -13.23 -1.12
C ILE A 9 -14.69 -13.90 -2.35
N VAL A 10 -15.15 -13.51 -3.55
CA VAL A 10 -14.62 -14.09 -4.81
C VAL A 10 -13.14 -13.77 -4.95
N THR A 11 -12.73 -12.54 -4.70
CA THR A 11 -11.32 -12.14 -4.78
C THR A 11 -10.47 -12.88 -3.75
N PHE A 12 -10.96 -13.04 -2.52
CA PHE A 12 -10.30 -13.84 -1.49
C PHE A 12 -10.03 -15.26 -1.96
N LEU A 13 -11.05 -15.95 -2.50
CA LEU A 13 -10.93 -17.32 -2.96
C LEU A 13 -9.99 -17.43 -4.17
N LEU A 14 -10.07 -16.51 -5.14
CA LEU A 14 -9.16 -16.48 -6.28
C LEU A 14 -7.71 -16.29 -5.86
N THR A 15 -7.46 -15.40 -4.90
CA THR A 15 -6.11 -15.17 -4.38
C THR A 15 -5.61 -16.37 -3.58
N LEU A 16 -6.47 -16.98 -2.74
CA LEU A 16 -6.12 -18.15 -1.95
C LEU A 16 -5.68 -19.34 -2.83
N VAL A 17 -6.31 -19.51 -3.99
CA VAL A 17 -5.94 -20.56 -4.97
C VAL A 17 -4.76 -20.12 -5.86
N GLY A 18 -4.73 -18.84 -6.22
CA GLY A 18 -3.72 -18.30 -7.14
C GLY A 18 -2.30 -18.26 -6.54
N ILE A 19 -2.16 -17.92 -5.26
CA ILE A 19 -0.83 -17.82 -4.61
C ILE A 19 -0.07 -19.16 -4.60
N PRO A 20 -0.64 -20.32 -4.22
CA PRO A 20 0.05 -21.59 -4.33
C PRO A 20 0.48 -21.93 -5.76
N ALA A 21 -0.37 -21.66 -6.75
CA ALA A 21 -0.05 -21.86 -8.16
C ALA A 21 1.14 -20.96 -8.59
N PHE A 22 1.13 -19.69 -8.16
CA PHE A 22 2.23 -18.75 -8.42
C PHE A 22 3.55 -19.22 -7.77
N ILE A 23 3.53 -19.67 -6.52
CA ILE A 23 4.71 -20.21 -5.83
C ILE A 23 5.26 -21.42 -6.55
N GLN A 24 4.39 -22.34 -7.02
CA GLN A 24 4.80 -23.52 -7.80
C GLN A 24 5.42 -23.13 -9.14
N PHE A 25 4.82 -22.17 -9.86
CA PHE A 25 5.36 -21.62 -11.10
C PHE A 25 6.76 -21.03 -10.86
N TYR A 26 6.92 -20.21 -9.83
CA TYR A 26 8.18 -19.56 -9.47
C TYR A 26 9.29 -20.59 -9.22
N ARG A 27 8.96 -21.66 -8.48
CA ARG A 27 9.90 -22.77 -8.20
C ARG A 27 10.26 -23.57 -9.45
N LYS A 28 9.28 -23.91 -10.30
CA LYS A 28 9.50 -24.64 -11.56
C LYS A 28 10.35 -23.85 -12.54
N ALA A 29 10.14 -22.55 -12.60
CA ALA A 29 10.91 -21.65 -13.46
C ALA A 29 12.32 -21.36 -12.91
N GLN A 30 12.69 -21.92 -11.73
CA GLN A 30 13.97 -21.69 -11.05
C GLN A 30 14.30 -20.19 -10.89
N ILE A 31 13.28 -19.38 -10.71
CA ILE A 31 13.44 -17.95 -10.48
C ILE A 31 14.04 -17.77 -9.08
N THR A 32 15.18 -17.12 -8.99
CA THR A 32 15.81 -16.81 -7.69
C THR A 32 14.93 -15.80 -6.96
N GLY A 33 14.56 -16.12 -5.71
CA GLY A 33 13.84 -15.19 -4.85
C GLY A 33 14.66 -13.94 -4.52
N GLN A 34 14.07 -13.06 -3.74
CA GLN A 34 14.70 -11.80 -3.36
C GLN A 34 16.03 -12.04 -2.65
N GLN A 35 17.08 -11.31 -3.07
CA GLN A 35 18.34 -11.25 -2.34
C GLN A 35 18.15 -10.30 -1.14
N MET A 36 18.41 -10.79 0.06
CA MET A 36 18.27 -10.02 1.28
C MET A 36 19.50 -9.16 1.54
N HIS A 37 19.30 -7.95 2.09
CA HIS A 37 20.39 -7.15 2.62
C HIS A 37 21.04 -7.86 3.82
N GLU A 38 22.37 -7.92 3.84
CA GLU A 38 23.15 -8.65 4.84
C GLU A 38 23.06 -8.07 6.27
N ASP A 39 22.54 -6.84 6.39
CA ASP A 39 22.58 -6.07 7.64
C ASP A 39 21.65 -6.58 8.76
N VAL A 40 20.61 -7.35 8.43
CA VAL A 40 19.66 -7.90 9.40
C VAL A 40 19.72 -9.43 9.37
N LYS A 41 20.42 -10.02 10.35
CA LYS A 41 20.61 -11.48 10.44
C LYS A 41 19.31 -12.29 10.43
N GLN A 42 18.22 -11.72 10.96
CA GLN A 42 16.90 -12.37 10.98
C GLN A 42 16.31 -12.53 9.56
N HIS A 43 16.71 -11.69 8.60
CA HIS A 43 16.23 -11.73 7.23
C HIS A 43 17.00 -12.73 6.34
N GLN A 44 18.17 -13.20 6.76
CA GLN A 44 18.93 -14.20 5.99
C GLN A 44 18.15 -15.52 5.82
N ALA A 45 17.33 -15.90 6.80
CA ALA A 45 16.45 -17.07 6.72
C ALA A 45 15.33 -16.93 5.66
N LYS A 46 15.09 -15.73 5.16
CA LYS A 46 14.05 -15.40 4.14
C LYS A 46 14.60 -15.46 2.71
N ALA A 47 15.91 -15.64 2.54
CA ALA A 47 16.55 -15.72 1.22
C ALA A 47 15.91 -16.86 0.38
N GLY A 48 15.60 -16.55 -0.88
CA GLY A 48 14.96 -17.50 -1.78
C GLY A 48 13.42 -17.54 -1.71
N THR A 49 12.78 -16.77 -0.82
CA THR A 49 11.31 -16.63 -0.82
C THR A 49 10.87 -15.95 -2.12
N PRO A 50 9.88 -16.50 -2.86
CA PRO A 50 9.31 -15.86 -4.05
C PRO A 50 8.86 -14.45 -3.76
N THR A 51 9.17 -13.52 -4.65
CA THR A 51 8.66 -12.13 -4.64
C THR A 51 7.61 -11.92 -5.73
N MET A 52 7.04 -10.72 -5.82
CA MET A 52 6.00 -10.34 -6.79
C MET A 52 4.65 -11.05 -6.56
N GLY A 53 4.38 -11.59 -5.36
CA GLY A 53 3.08 -12.16 -5.01
C GLY A 53 1.94 -11.16 -5.10
N GLY A 54 2.26 -9.85 -5.04
CA GLY A 54 1.34 -8.76 -5.31
C GLY A 54 0.60 -8.87 -6.64
N LEU A 55 1.23 -9.43 -7.66
CA LEU A 55 0.62 -9.62 -8.97
C LEU A 55 -0.68 -10.45 -8.90
N VAL A 56 -0.70 -11.48 -8.06
CA VAL A 56 -1.85 -12.40 -7.97
C VAL A 56 -3.07 -11.68 -7.40
N PHE A 57 -2.94 -11.03 -6.24
CA PHE A 57 -4.08 -10.36 -5.64
C PHE A 57 -4.50 -9.10 -6.41
N LEU A 58 -3.56 -8.39 -7.06
CA LEU A 58 -3.89 -7.25 -7.90
C LEU A 58 -4.72 -7.67 -9.11
N ILE A 59 -4.28 -8.68 -9.85
CA ILE A 59 -5.04 -9.18 -11.01
C ILE A 59 -6.42 -9.66 -10.57
N ALA A 60 -6.49 -10.46 -9.50
CA ALA A 60 -7.77 -10.94 -8.97
C ALA A 60 -8.69 -9.77 -8.58
N SER A 61 -8.18 -8.80 -7.81
CA SER A 61 -8.97 -7.65 -7.34
C SER A 61 -9.44 -6.76 -8.50
N VAL A 62 -8.55 -6.44 -9.44
CA VAL A 62 -8.89 -5.60 -10.60
C VAL A 62 -9.95 -6.27 -11.47
N LEU A 63 -9.78 -7.55 -11.82
CA LEU A 63 -10.75 -8.26 -12.64
C LEU A 63 -12.10 -8.41 -11.95
N VAL A 64 -12.10 -8.83 -10.68
CA VAL A 64 -13.36 -8.99 -9.94
C VAL A 64 -14.04 -7.63 -9.77
N ALA A 65 -13.34 -6.59 -9.33
CA ALA A 65 -13.92 -5.27 -9.17
C ALA A 65 -14.49 -4.73 -10.50
N PHE A 66 -13.75 -4.87 -11.60
CA PHE A 66 -14.19 -4.42 -12.93
C PHE A 66 -15.46 -5.16 -13.38
N PHE A 67 -15.47 -6.49 -13.37
CA PHE A 67 -16.62 -7.25 -13.84
C PHE A 67 -17.84 -7.09 -12.92
N PHE A 68 -17.65 -7.07 -11.61
CA PHE A 68 -18.77 -6.85 -10.69
C PHE A 68 -19.34 -5.43 -10.83
N ALA A 69 -18.50 -4.40 -11.00
CA ALA A 69 -18.95 -3.04 -11.25
C ALA A 69 -19.69 -2.94 -12.61
N LEU A 70 -19.18 -3.59 -13.65
CA LEU A 70 -19.82 -3.62 -14.98
C LEU A 70 -21.21 -4.26 -14.93
N PHE A 71 -21.33 -5.47 -14.35
CA PHE A 71 -22.59 -6.21 -14.31
C PHE A 71 -23.60 -5.64 -13.33
N SER A 72 -23.18 -4.84 -12.36
CA SER A 72 -24.08 -4.17 -11.40
C SER A 72 -24.39 -2.71 -11.76
N ASN A 73 -23.97 -2.23 -12.93
CA ASN A 73 -24.06 -0.82 -13.34
C ASN A 73 -23.44 0.17 -12.34
N GLN A 74 -22.35 -0.24 -11.70
CA GLN A 74 -21.57 0.58 -10.75
C GLN A 74 -20.21 0.99 -11.32
N LEU A 75 -19.98 0.84 -12.62
CA LEU A 75 -18.74 1.27 -13.28
C LEU A 75 -18.76 2.78 -13.47
N SER A 76 -18.43 3.50 -12.43
CA SER A 76 -18.31 4.96 -12.42
C SER A 76 -16.93 5.41 -12.89
N ASN A 77 -16.78 6.72 -13.13
CA ASN A 77 -15.48 7.32 -13.41
C ASN A 77 -14.50 7.12 -12.25
N ASN A 78 -14.96 7.26 -11.00
CA ASN A 78 -14.13 7.03 -9.81
C ASN A 78 -13.58 5.59 -9.75
N VAL A 79 -14.43 4.59 -10.01
CA VAL A 79 -14.00 3.19 -10.10
C VAL A 79 -12.95 3.02 -11.20
N GLY A 80 -13.20 3.57 -12.39
CA GLY A 80 -12.25 3.52 -13.51
C GLY A 80 -10.89 4.10 -13.13
N MET A 81 -10.88 5.25 -12.45
CA MET A 81 -9.65 5.93 -12.05
C MET A 81 -8.89 5.19 -10.94
N ILE A 82 -9.59 4.61 -9.97
CA ILE A 82 -8.95 3.79 -8.92
C ILE A 82 -8.31 2.55 -9.54
N LEU A 83 -9.05 1.85 -10.42
CA LEU A 83 -8.51 0.68 -11.13
C LEU A 83 -7.34 1.04 -12.06
N PHE A 84 -7.40 2.19 -12.72
CA PHE A 84 -6.30 2.71 -13.54
C PHE A 84 -5.01 2.90 -12.72
N ILE A 85 -5.09 3.55 -11.55
CA ILE A 85 -3.94 3.73 -10.67
C ILE A 85 -3.42 2.38 -10.16
N LEU A 86 -4.29 1.45 -9.77
CA LEU A 86 -3.89 0.11 -9.37
C LEU A 86 -3.08 -0.60 -10.45
N VAL A 87 -3.58 -0.59 -11.69
CA VAL A 87 -2.91 -1.25 -12.82
C VAL A 87 -1.60 -0.55 -13.15
N LEU A 88 -1.61 0.78 -13.26
CA LEU A 88 -0.44 1.52 -13.69
C LEU A 88 0.70 1.47 -12.66
N TYR A 89 0.38 1.72 -11.38
CA TYR A 89 1.40 1.67 -10.33
C TYR A 89 1.86 0.22 -10.05
N GLY A 90 0.93 -0.74 -10.23
CA GLY A 90 1.29 -2.15 -10.24
C GLY A 90 2.25 -2.52 -11.36
N LEU A 91 2.05 -1.99 -12.57
CA LEU A 91 2.96 -2.19 -13.70
C LEU A 91 4.33 -1.54 -13.46
N ILE A 92 4.39 -0.35 -12.87
CA ILE A 92 5.65 0.29 -12.49
C ILE A 92 6.41 -0.60 -11.51
N GLY A 93 5.72 -1.09 -10.46
CA GLY A 93 6.32 -2.02 -9.50
C GLY A 93 6.72 -3.35 -10.11
N PHE A 94 5.90 -3.89 -11.03
CA PHE A 94 6.22 -5.10 -11.78
C PHE A 94 7.50 -4.93 -12.60
N LEU A 95 7.65 -3.82 -13.31
CA LEU A 95 8.88 -3.54 -14.08
C LEU A 95 10.11 -3.44 -13.17
N ASP A 96 9.96 -2.82 -12.01
CA ASP A 96 11.04 -2.70 -11.02
C ASP A 96 11.48 -4.08 -10.51
N ASP A 97 10.52 -4.88 -10.03
CA ASP A 97 10.76 -6.23 -9.52
C ASP A 97 11.29 -7.18 -10.62
N PHE A 98 10.72 -7.10 -11.82
CA PHE A 98 11.12 -7.90 -12.97
C PHE A 98 12.60 -7.64 -13.34
N LEU A 99 13.01 -6.37 -13.37
CA LEU A 99 14.39 -6.02 -13.64
C LEU A 99 15.35 -6.57 -12.56
N LYS A 100 14.98 -6.50 -11.28
CA LYS A 100 15.76 -7.07 -10.16
C LYS A 100 15.94 -8.57 -10.34
N VAL A 101 14.85 -9.30 -10.62
CA VAL A 101 14.86 -10.75 -10.80
C VAL A 101 15.68 -11.16 -12.03
N PHE A 102 15.47 -10.51 -13.19
CA PHE A 102 16.16 -10.87 -14.42
C PHE A 102 17.64 -10.52 -14.42
N ARG A 103 18.01 -9.38 -13.85
CA ARG A 103 19.42 -8.96 -13.74
C ARG A 103 20.16 -9.69 -12.62
N LYS A 104 19.45 -10.40 -11.74
CA LYS A 104 19.99 -11.07 -10.53
C LYS A 104 20.81 -10.12 -9.65
N ILE A 105 20.43 -8.85 -9.61
CA ILE A 105 21.00 -7.79 -8.78
C ILE A 105 19.87 -7.02 -8.12
N ASN A 106 20.15 -6.41 -6.96
CA ASN A 106 19.13 -5.61 -6.23
C ASN A 106 18.86 -4.23 -6.87
N GLU A 107 19.17 -4.05 -8.15
CA GLU A 107 18.93 -2.81 -8.88
C GLU A 107 17.80 -2.99 -9.90
N GLY A 108 16.64 -2.42 -9.58
CA GLY A 108 15.50 -2.31 -10.49
C GLY A 108 15.56 -1.05 -11.37
N LEU A 109 14.47 -0.33 -11.44
CA LEU A 109 14.43 1.01 -12.03
C LEU A 109 15.23 1.99 -11.17
N ASN A 110 15.97 2.91 -11.82
CA ASN A 110 16.60 3.93 -11.01
C ASN A 110 15.52 4.86 -10.38
N PRO A 111 15.81 5.50 -9.22
CA PRO A 111 14.81 6.31 -8.50
C PRO A 111 14.17 7.41 -9.34
N LYS A 112 14.90 8.00 -10.29
CA LYS A 112 14.40 9.04 -11.20
C LYS A 112 13.41 8.48 -12.22
N GLN A 113 13.69 7.29 -12.77
CA GLN A 113 12.80 6.61 -13.72
C GLN A 113 11.49 6.20 -13.00
N LYS A 114 11.58 5.61 -11.81
CA LYS A 114 10.43 5.24 -11.00
C LYS A 114 9.55 6.45 -10.69
N LEU A 115 10.17 7.55 -10.23
CA LEU A 115 9.47 8.81 -9.96
C LEU A 115 8.83 9.40 -11.22
N ALA A 116 9.53 9.42 -12.35
CA ALA A 116 8.99 9.96 -13.60
C ALA A 116 7.76 9.19 -14.09
N LEU A 117 7.79 7.85 -14.00
CA LEU A 117 6.63 7.02 -14.35
C LEU A 117 5.45 7.23 -13.40
N GLN A 118 5.70 7.35 -12.09
CA GLN A 118 4.66 7.65 -11.11
C GLN A 118 4.04 9.05 -11.34
N LEU A 119 4.86 10.07 -11.62
CA LEU A 119 4.38 11.42 -11.94
C LEU A 119 3.55 11.42 -13.22
N LEU A 120 4.01 10.74 -14.28
CA LEU A 120 3.24 10.62 -15.53
C LEU A 120 1.86 9.98 -15.27
N GLY A 121 1.83 8.89 -14.50
CA GLY A 121 0.58 8.26 -14.10
C GLY A 121 -0.33 9.16 -13.29
N GLY A 122 0.24 9.93 -12.36
CA GLY A 122 -0.50 10.91 -11.58
C GLY A 122 -1.07 12.06 -12.42
N VAL A 123 -0.34 12.53 -13.45
CA VAL A 123 -0.86 13.51 -14.41
C VAL A 123 -2.04 12.94 -15.19
N ILE A 124 -1.93 11.72 -15.70
CA ILE A 124 -3.02 11.07 -16.44
C ILE A 124 -4.24 10.91 -15.50
N PHE A 125 -4.04 10.43 -14.28
CA PHE A 125 -5.10 10.36 -13.27
C PHE A 125 -5.80 11.71 -13.11
N TYR A 126 -5.03 12.77 -12.89
CA TYR A 126 -5.57 14.10 -12.66
C TYR A 126 -6.39 14.65 -13.84
N LEU A 127 -5.97 14.35 -15.08
CA LEU A 127 -6.69 14.81 -16.29
C LEU A 127 -8.08 14.20 -16.42
N PHE A 128 -8.26 12.96 -15.93
CA PHE A 128 -9.53 12.24 -16.00
C PHE A 128 -10.31 12.24 -14.67
N TYR A 129 -9.68 12.69 -13.58
CA TYR A 129 -10.33 12.78 -12.29
C TYR A 129 -11.44 13.85 -12.33
N GLU A 130 -12.68 13.41 -12.05
CA GLU A 130 -13.81 14.33 -11.96
C GLU A 130 -13.69 15.20 -10.72
N ARG A 131 -13.43 16.47 -10.93
CA ARG A 131 -13.17 17.42 -9.88
C ARG A 131 -14.47 17.99 -9.35
N GLY A 132 -14.76 17.74 -8.11
CA GLY A 132 -15.80 18.44 -7.37
C GLY A 132 -15.41 19.89 -7.01
N GLY A 133 -14.69 20.60 -7.93
CA GLY A 133 -14.34 22.00 -7.76
C GLY A 133 -12.90 22.33 -7.33
N ASP A 134 -11.92 21.44 -7.55
CA ASP A 134 -10.50 21.66 -7.18
C ASP A 134 -10.31 22.03 -5.68
N MET A 135 -11.14 21.45 -4.83
CA MET A 135 -11.20 21.74 -3.39
C MET A 135 -10.59 20.60 -2.59
N LEU A 136 -9.71 20.97 -1.67
CA LEU A 136 -9.21 20.09 -0.65
C LEU A 136 -10.07 20.26 0.62
N SER A 137 -10.70 19.20 1.07
CA SER A 137 -11.40 19.21 2.35
C SER A 137 -10.42 18.91 3.50
N VAL A 138 -10.31 19.83 4.46
CA VAL A 138 -9.46 19.67 5.65
C VAL A 138 -10.28 19.98 6.89
N PHE A 139 -10.56 19.00 7.73
CA PHE A 139 -11.37 19.14 8.95
C PHE A 139 -12.74 19.82 8.70
N GLY A 140 -13.39 19.54 7.57
CA GLY A 140 -14.65 20.14 7.18
C GLY A 140 -14.52 21.53 6.50
N TYR A 141 -13.35 22.16 6.52
CA TYR A 141 -13.08 23.37 5.76
C TYR A 141 -12.68 23.04 4.33
N GLN A 142 -13.25 23.74 3.36
CA GLN A 142 -12.93 23.59 1.95
C GLN A 142 -11.90 24.63 1.53
N VAL A 143 -10.73 24.15 1.10
CA VAL A 143 -9.63 24.99 0.62
C VAL A 143 -9.59 24.90 -0.90
N HIS A 144 -9.88 26.00 -1.59
CA HIS A 144 -9.80 26.09 -3.04
C HIS A 144 -8.34 26.15 -3.49
N LEU A 145 -7.84 25.10 -4.08
CA LEU A 145 -6.48 25.02 -4.63
C LEU A 145 -6.44 25.39 -6.12
N GLY A 146 -7.58 25.32 -6.83
CA GLY A 146 -7.63 25.53 -8.27
C GLY A 146 -6.63 24.64 -9.01
N ILE A 147 -5.88 25.22 -9.95
CA ILE A 147 -4.88 24.47 -10.72
C ILE A 147 -3.77 23.83 -9.85
N PHE A 148 -3.51 24.36 -8.66
CA PHE A 148 -2.51 23.79 -7.73
C PHE A 148 -2.94 22.45 -7.14
N TYR A 149 -4.21 22.06 -7.29
CA TYR A 149 -4.66 20.72 -6.87
C TYR A 149 -3.89 19.60 -7.60
N ILE A 150 -3.39 19.84 -8.84
CA ILE A 150 -2.54 18.86 -9.53
C ILE A 150 -1.26 18.57 -8.75
N VAL A 151 -0.63 19.60 -8.18
CA VAL A 151 0.61 19.44 -7.38
C VAL A 151 0.32 18.61 -6.14
N PHE A 152 -0.81 18.90 -5.47
CA PHE A 152 -1.28 18.10 -4.34
C PHE A 152 -1.55 16.65 -4.75
N ALA A 153 -2.30 16.40 -5.81
CA ALA A 153 -2.63 15.05 -6.27
C ALA A 153 -1.38 14.22 -6.63
N LEU A 154 -0.42 14.83 -7.34
CA LEU A 154 0.85 14.19 -7.65
C LEU A 154 1.65 13.85 -6.39
N PHE A 155 1.75 14.80 -5.46
CA PHE A 155 2.42 14.57 -4.17
C PHE A 155 1.74 13.44 -3.39
N TRP A 156 0.40 13.42 -3.39
CA TRP A 156 -0.40 12.45 -2.65
C TRP A 156 -0.24 11.04 -3.21
N LEU A 157 -0.42 10.88 -4.53
CA LEU A 157 -0.28 9.59 -5.21
C LEU A 157 1.13 9.03 -5.08
N VAL A 158 2.14 9.82 -5.40
CA VAL A 158 3.55 9.40 -5.34
C VAL A 158 3.99 9.18 -3.90
N GLY A 159 3.60 10.09 -3.00
CA GLY A 159 3.95 10.02 -1.58
C GLY A 159 3.45 8.74 -0.93
N PHE A 160 2.15 8.47 -1.02
CA PHE A 160 1.57 7.27 -0.41
C PHE A 160 1.97 5.97 -1.13
N SER A 161 2.17 6.00 -2.44
CA SER A 161 2.71 4.86 -3.18
C SER A 161 4.06 4.42 -2.61
N ASN A 162 4.98 5.35 -2.43
CA ASN A 162 6.28 5.05 -1.85
C ASN A 162 6.22 4.79 -0.34
N ALA A 163 5.28 5.40 0.38
CA ALA A 163 5.12 5.19 1.82
C ALA A 163 4.67 3.74 2.15
N VAL A 164 3.70 3.20 1.40
CA VAL A 164 3.30 1.80 1.55
C VAL A 164 4.43 0.86 1.12
N ASN A 165 5.18 1.22 0.07
CA ASN A 165 6.35 0.44 -0.36
C ASN A 165 7.44 0.38 0.73
N LEU A 166 7.72 1.49 1.43
CA LEU A 166 8.63 1.49 2.58
C LEU A 166 8.11 0.68 3.78
N THR A 167 6.80 0.54 3.91
CA THR A 167 6.16 -0.25 4.98
C THR A 167 6.23 -1.76 4.72
N ASP A 168 6.41 -2.19 3.45
CA ASP A 168 6.52 -3.61 3.06
C ASP A 168 7.92 -4.19 3.33
N GLY A 169 8.43 -3.98 4.55
CA GLY A 169 9.78 -4.42 4.96
C GLY A 169 9.81 -5.69 5.81
N ILE A 170 8.70 -6.07 6.45
CA ILE A 170 8.56 -7.30 7.25
C ILE A 170 7.27 -8.04 6.88
N ASP A 171 7.26 -9.37 7.22
CA ASP A 171 6.21 -10.29 6.79
C ASP A 171 4.83 -9.85 7.32
N GLY A 172 3.90 -9.52 6.43
CA GLY A 172 2.51 -9.21 6.77
C GLY A 172 2.21 -7.77 7.20
N LEU A 173 3.21 -6.95 7.55
CA LEU A 173 3.00 -5.60 8.05
C LEU A 173 2.16 -4.75 7.08
N ALA A 174 2.60 -4.60 5.84
CA ALA A 174 1.92 -3.80 4.84
C ALA A 174 0.53 -4.36 4.50
N SER A 175 0.40 -5.69 4.38
CA SER A 175 -0.85 -6.35 4.00
C SER A 175 -2.00 -5.99 4.94
N ILE A 176 -1.83 -6.16 6.24
CA ILE A 176 -2.89 -5.88 7.24
C ILE A 176 -3.02 -4.38 7.51
N SER A 177 -1.93 -3.60 7.49
CA SER A 177 -2.03 -2.15 7.61
C SER A 177 -2.93 -1.56 6.51
N VAL A 178 -2.80 -2.05 5.26
CA VAL A 178 -3.67 -1.63 4.15
C VAL A 178 -5.10 -2.12 4.33
N VAL A 179 -5.32 -3.35 4.81
CA VAL A 179 -6.68 -3.84 5.13
C VAL A 179 -7.35 -2.95 6.17
N ILE A 180 -6.64 -2.53 7.22
CA ILE A 180 -7.16 -1.61 8.25
C ILE A 180 -7.54 -0.26 7.60
N SER A 181 -6.65 0.34 6.82
CA SER A 181 -6.91 1.62 6.16
C SER A 181 -8.08 1.53 5.17
N LEU A 182 -8.13 0.47 4.35
CA LEU A 182 -9.24 0.23 3.43
C LEU A 182 -10.55 -0.04 4.15
N SER A 183 -10.53 -0.71 5.30
CA SER A 183 -11.73 -0.92 6.12
C SER A 183 -12.31 0.40 6.64
N ALA A 184 -11.46 1.32 7.07
CA ALA A 184 -11.88 2.66 7.47
C ALA A 184 -12.50 3.43 6.28
N TYR A 185 -11.85 3.44 5.11
CA TYR A 185 -12.42 4.04 3.91
C TYR A 185 -13.67 3.32 3.40
N GLY A 186 -13.79 2.01 3.65
CA GLY A 186 -15.01 1.26 3.37
C GLY A 186 -16.21 1.76 4.18
N VAL A 187 -16.00 2.11 5.46
CA VAL A 187 -17.03 2.76 6.28
C VAL A 187 -17.38 4.15 5.72
N VAL A 188 -16.37 4.95 5.36
CA VAL A 188 -16.57 6.28 4.74
C VAL A 188 -17.40 6.16 3.46
N ALA A 189 -16.99 5.26 2.54
CA ALA A 189 -17.70 5.03 1.29
C ALA A 189 -19.16 4.59 1.53
N TYR A 190 -19.39 3.70 2.51
CA TYR A 190 -20.72 3.24 2.86
C TYR A 190 -21.60 4.38 3.38
N VAL A 191 -21.10 5.19 4.31
CA VAL A 191 -21.84 6.32 4.89
C VAL A 191 -22.12 7.41 3.84
N GLN A 192 -21.20 7.64 2.91
CA GLN A 192 -21.40 8.57 1.80
C GLN A 192 -22.28 8.02 0.66
N GLY A 193 -22.70 6.73 0.74
CA GLY A 193 -23.48 6.09 -0.31
C GLY A 193 -22.70 5.73 -1.58
N GLN A 194 -21.36 5.83 -1.55
CA GLN A 194 -20.45 5.51 -2.67
C GLN A 194 -20.23 3.99 -2.78
N MET A 195 -21.30 3.27 -3.17
CA MET A 195 -21.31 1.80 -3.19
C MET A 195 -20.39 1.21 -4.26
N ASP A 196 -20.09 1.95 -5.30
CA ASP A 196 -19.17 1.65 -6.38
C ASP A 196 -17.71 1.63 -5.88
N ILE A 197 -17.31 2.63 -5.10
CA ILE A 197 -15.99 2.68 -4.44
C ILE A 197 -15.90 1.59 -3.37
N LEU A 198 -16.97 1.37 -2.58
CA LEU A 198 -17.03 0.30 -1.59
C LEU A 198 -16.82 -1.09 -2.22
N LEU A 199 -17.32 -1.31 -3.44
CA LEU A 199 -17.12 -2.55 -4.17
C LEU A 199 -15.62 -2.80 -4.44
N VAL A 200 -14.90 -1.79 -4.94
CA VAL A 200 -13.45 -1.88 -5.20
C VAL A 200 -12.67 -2.11 -3.90
N ILE A 201 -13.03 -1.40 -2.84
CA ILE A 201 -12.42 -1.55 -1.51
C ILE A 201 -12.56 -2.98 -1.00
N LEU A 202 -13.78 -3.54 -1.02
CA LEU A 202 -14.02 -4.88 -0.50
C LEU A 202 -13.37 -5.97 -1.37
N ALA A 203 -13.33 -5.78 -2.70
CA ALA A 203 -12.57 -6.67 -3.58
C ALA A 203 -11.08 -6.69 -3.20
N MET A 204 -10.46 -5.52 -2.96
CA MET A 204 -9.06 -5.45 -2.57
C MET A 204 -8.81 -6.02 -1.17
N ILE A 205 -9.69 -5.76 -0.19
CA ILE A 205 -9.60 -6.38 1.14
C ILE A 205 -9.61 -7.90 1.02
N GLY A 206 -10.53 -8.46 0.21
CA GLY A 206 -10.57 -9.91 -0.04
C GLY A 206 -9.25 -10.44 -0.62
N GLY A 207 -8.70 -9.75 -1.62
CA GLY A 207 -7.41 -10.09 -2.22
C GLY A 207 -6.26 -10.08 -1.19
N LEU A 208 -6.17 -9.02 -0.40
CA LEU A 208 -5.13 -8.89 0.64
C LEU A 208 -5.25 -9.93 1.75
N LEU A 209 -6.46 -10.24 2.20
CA LEU A 209 -6.68 -11.29 3.20
C LEU A 209 -6.30 -12.67 2.66
N GLY A 210 -6.63 -12.96 1.39
CA GLY A 210 -6.19 -14.19 0.71
C GLY A 210 -4.67 -14.27 0.56
N PHE A 211 -4.02 -13.14 0.25
CA PHE A 211 -2.57 -13.03 0.17
C PHE A 211 -1.90 -13.20 1.55
N PHE A 212 -2.45 -12.58 2.59
CA PHE A 212 -1.90 -12.63 3.94
C PHE A 212 -1.80 -14.06 4.51
N VAL A 213 -2.66 -14.97 4.09
CA VAL A 213 -2.56 -16.41 4.46
C VAL A 213 -1.19 -17.00 4.12
N PHE A 214 -0.49 -16.43 3.13
CA PHE A 214 0.83 -16.89 2.70
C PHE A 214 1.96 -15.89 2.98
N ASN A 215 1.61 -14.63 3.28
CA ASN A 215 2.56 -13.55 3.53
C ASN A 215 2.85 -13.31 5.02
N HIS A 216 2.01 -13.84 5.95
CA HIS A 216 2.30 -13.75 7.38
C HIS A 216 3.57 -14.53 7.73
N LYS A 217 4.24 -14.15 8.82
CA LYS A 217 5.48 -14.78 9.26
C LYS A 217 5.30 -16.24 9.72
N PRO A 218 6.10 -17.19 9.22
CA PRO A 218 7.13 -17.01 8.18
C PRO A 218 6.52 -16.93 6.77
N ALA A 219 6.84 -15.86 6.04
CA ALA A 219 6.26 -15.64 4.72
C ALA A 219 6.71 -16.70 3.70
N LYS A 220 5.74 -17.19 2.93
CA LYS A 220 5.95 -18.10 1.80
C LYS A 220 6.06 -17.38 0.46
N VAL A 221 5.68 -16.10 0.44
CA VAL A 221 5.72 -15.20 -0.72
C VAL A 221 5.76 -13.75 -0.22
N PHE A 222 6.56 -12.91 -0.88
CA PHE A 222 6.61 -11.47 -0.63
C PHE A 222 5.73 -10.72 -1.62
N MET A 223 5.21 -9.56 -1.17
CA MET A 223 4.34 -8.71 -1.98
C MET A 223 5.08 -8.15 -3.21
N GLY A 224 6.26 -7.61 -2.99
CA GLY A 224 7.06 -6.91 -3.99
C GLY A 224 6.56 -5.50 -4.28
N ASP A 225 7.35 -4.75 -5.05
CA ASP A 225 7.03 -3.40 -5.47
C ASP A 225 5.73 -3.36 -6.31
N VAL A 226 5.44 -4.44 -7.04
CA VAL A 226 4.19 -4.60 -7.81
C VAL A 226 2.95 -4.41 -6.93
N GLY A 227 2.93 -4.99 -5.73
CA GLY A 227 1.80 -4.86 -4.81
C GLY A 227 1.82 -3.56 -4.03
N SER A 228 2.93 -3.26 -3.38
CA SER A 228 3.05 -2.15 -2.43
C SER A 228 2.88 -0.78 -3.08
N LEU A 229 3.44 -0.54 -4.28
CA LEU A 229 3.24 0.72 -5.01
C LEU A 229 1.78 0.92 -5.43
N ALA A 230 1.15 -0.14 -5.94
CA ALA A 230 -0.25 -0.11 -6.34
C ALA A 230 -1.18 0.21 -5.18
N LEU A 231 -0.97 -0.43 -4.02
CA LEU A 231 -1.78 -0.24 -2.83
C LEU A 231 -1.69 1.19 -2.27
N GLY A 232 -0.49 1.76 -2.22
CA GLY A 232 -0.31 3.14 -1.77
C GLY A 232 -0.98 4.15 -2.71
N GLY A 233 -0.82 3.96 -4.03
CA GLY A 233 -1.52 4.76 -5.04
C GLY A 233 -3.05 4.62 -4.94
N MET A 234 -3.56 3.41 -4.70
CA MET A 234 -4.99 3.15 -4.49
C MET A 234 -5.54 3.90 -3.26
N LEU A 235 -4.85 3.84 -2.12
CA LEU A 235 -5.28 4.56 -0.91
C LEU A 235 -5.38 6.06 -1.15
N ALA A 236 -4.39 6.64 -1.84
CA ALA A 236 -4.41 8.04 -2.23
C ALA A 236 -5.58 8.36 -3.18
N ALA A 237 -5.81 7.53 -4.21
CA ALA A 237 -6.91 7.70 -5.15
C ALA A 237 -8.28 7.58 -4.46
N ILE A 238 -8.47 6.62 -3.56
CA ILE A 238 -9.71 6.46 -2.78
C ILE A 238 -9.94 7.67 -1.88
N SER A 239 -8.92 8.17 -1.18
CA SER A 239 -9.06 9.32 -0.29
C SER A 239 -9.50 10.58 -1.06
N MET A 240 -8.99 10.77 -2.28
CA MET A 240 -9.42 11.85 -3.19
C MET A 240 -10.84 11.61 -3.71
N ALA A 241 -11.17 10.39 -4.17
CA ALA A 241 -12.49 10.06 -4.69
C ALA A 241 -13.61 10.22 -3.66
N LEU A 242 -13.30 10.04 -2.38
CA LEU A 242 -14.21 10.25 -1.25
C LEU A 242 -14.17 11.68 -0.68
N HIS A 243 -13.33 12.57 -1.23
CA HIS A 243 -13.07 13.92 -0.70
C HIS A 243 -12.68 13.91 0.78
N GLN A 244 -11.85 12.94 1.16
CA GLN A 244 -11.35 12.73 2.53
C GLN A 244 -9.82 12.60 2.53
N GLU A 245 -9.14 13.47 1.79
CA GLU A 245 -7.70 13.38 1.57
C GLU A 245 -6.92 13.45 2.89
N TRP A 246 -7.21 14.46 3.71
CA TRP A 246 -6.50 14.71 4.96
C TRP A 246 -6.58 13.51 5.93
N THR A 247 -7.69 12.75 5.88
CA THR A 247 -7.87 11.59 6.78
C THR A 247 -6.83 10.52 6.54
N LEU A 248 -6.25 10.46 5.32
CA LEU A 248 -5.22 9.47 5.00
C LEU A 248 -3.92 9.71 5.79
N LEU A 249 -3.64 10.93 6.24
CA LEU A 249 -2.51 11.19 7.15
C LEU A 249 -2.69 10.50 8.50
N ILE A 250 -3.93 10.35 8.97
CA ILE A 250 -4.24 9.74 10.27
C ILE A 250 -4.55 8.26 10.10
N ILE A 251 -5.46 7.87 9.19
CA ILE A 251 -5.76 6.46 8.86
C ILE A 251 -4.48 5.74 8.43
N GLY A 252 -3.64 6.40 7.63
CA GLY A 252 -2.36 5.91 7.14
C GLY A 252 -1.16 6.26 8.03
N ILE A 253 -1.36 6.54 9.32
CA ILE A 253 -0.29 7.01 10.23
C ILE A 253 0.94 6.09 10.25
N VAL A 254 0.74 4.80 10.05
CA VAL A 254 1.81 3.82 9.95
C VAL A 254 2.73 4.16 8.78
N TYR A 255 2.19 4.35 7.58
CA TYR A 255 2.98 4.69 6.39
C TYR A 255 3.66 6.04 6.52
N VAL A 256 2.95 7.01 7.11
CA VAL A 256 3.50 8.35 7.38
C VAL A 256 4.69 8.24 8.33
N PHE A 257 4.58 7.45 9.39
CA PHE A 257 5.66 7.28 10.37
C PHE A 257 6.85 6.51 9.78
N GLU A 258 6.62 5.46 9.00
CA GLU A 258 7.68 4.73 8.29
C GLU A 258 8.46 5.68 7.37
N THR A 259 7.76 6.44 6.54
CA THR A 259 8.38 7.37 5.58
C THR A 259 9.10 8.52 6.27
N THR A 260 8.46 9.16 7.25
CA THR A 260 9.06 10.29 7.96
C THR A 260 10.29 9.87 8.77
N SER A 261 10.30 8.64 9.32
CA SER A 261 11.49 8.10 9.99
C SER A 261 12.71 8.03 9.06
N VAL A 262 12.51 7.62 7.79
CA VAL A 262 13.57 7.60 6.78
C VAL A 262 14.02 9.02 6.44
N MET A 263 13.08 9.93 6.20
CA MET A 263 13.40 11.32 5.86
C MET A 263 14.18 12.01 6.99
N MET A 264 13.74 11.83 8.23
CA MET A 264 14.44 12.38 9.42
C MET A 264 15.83 11.78 9.56
N GLN A 265 15.98 10.47 9.44
CA GLN A 265 17.26 9.77 9.53
C GLN A 265 18.25 10.28 8.50
N VAL A 266 17.84 10.32 7.22
CA VAL A 266 18.71 10.74 6.11
C VAL A 266 19.13 12.21 6.27
N SER A 267 18.18 13.08 6.63
CA SER A 267 18.46 14.50 6.83
C SER A 267 19.42 14.71 8.00
N TYR A 268 19.15 14.09 9.14
CA TYR A 268 20.01 14.20 10.33
C TYR A 268 21.41 13.62 10.11
N PHE A 269 21.49 12.46 9.43
CA PHE A 269 22.77 11.83 9.09
C PHE A 269 23.65 12.76 8.25
N LYS A 270 23.07 13.40 7.23
CA LYS A 270 23.78 14.36 6.38
C LYS A 270 24.20 15.62 7.13
N MET A 271 23.31 16.17 7.96
CA MET A 271 23.58 17.40 8.73
C MET A 271 24.62 17.21 9.84
N THR A 272 24.73 16.01 10.41
CA THR A 272 25.60 15.74 11.55
C THR A 272 26.87 14.97 11.23
N GLY A 273 27.14 14.73 9.93
CA GLY A 273 28.31 13.97 9.50
C GLY A 273 28.32 12.52 9.96
N GLY A 274 27.16 11.84 9.99
CA GLY A 274 27.07 10.40 10.21
C GLY A 274 26.36 9.94 11.48
N LYS A 275 25.82 10.86 12.29
CA LYS A 275 25.03 10.48 13.48
C LYS A 275 23.64 9.96 13.08
N ARG A 276 23.10 9.01 13.86
CA ARG A 276 21.79 8.41 13.62
C ARG A 276 20.80 8.76 14.73
N ILE A 277 19.53 9.03 14.35
CA ILE A 277 18.40 9.15 15.28
C ILE A 277 17.89 7.76 15.63
N PHE A 278 17.54 6.99 14.59
CA PHE A 278 17.07 5.63 14.73
C PHE A 278 18.22 4.64 14.52
N ARG A 279 18.14 3.47 15.13
CA ARG A 279 19.14 2.40 14.95
C ARG A 279 19.20 1.96 13.48
N MET A 280 18.03 1.82 12.87
CA MET A 280 17.84 1.55 11.45
C MET A 280 16.51 2.17 11.00
N THR A 281 16.36 2.48 9.71
CA THR A 281 15.10 2.94 9.11
C THR A 281 14.82 2.16 7.83
N PRO A 282 13.54 1.95 7.44
CA PRO A 282 12.31 2.43 8.11
C PRO A 282 12.18 1.97 9.57
N VAL A 283 11.28 2.63 10.35
CA VAL A 283 11.30 2.52 11.81
C VAL A 283 10.92 1.14 12.36
N HIS A 284 10.23 0.28 11.60
CA HIS A 284 9.99 -1.11 12.02
C HIS A 284 11.31 -1.85 12.32
N HIS A 285 12.37 -1.61 11.55
CA HIS A 285 13.69 -2.17 11.82
C HIS A 285 14.32 -1.67 13.11
N HIS A 286 14.03 -0.42 13.52
CA HIS A 286 14.47 0.09 14.82
C HIS A 286 13.93 -0.75 15.97
N PHE A 287 12.63 -1.12 15.88
CA PHE A 287 11.98 -1.99 16.89
C PHE A 287 12.51 -3.42 16.85
N GLU A 288 12.72 -3.99 15.66
CA GLU A 288 13.33 -5.32 15.51
C GLU A 288 14.72 -5.41 16.14
N LEU A 289 15.52 -4.35 16.05
CA LEU A 289 16.92 -4.34 16.51
C LEU A 289 17.10 -3.95 17.97
N GLY A 290 16.18 -3.22 18.58
CA GLY A 290 16.39 -2.68 19.91
C GLY A 290 15.12 -2.26 20.67
N GLY A 291 13.95 -2.74 20.25
CA GLY A 291 12.67 -2.38 20.87
C GLY A 291 12.35 -0.89 20.76
N LEU A 292 11.44 -0.41 21.60
CA LEU A 292 10.94 0.97 21.55
C LEU A 292 12.04 2.05 21.71
N SER A 293 13.05 1.78 22.53
CA SER A 293 14.16 2.72 22.79
C SER A 293 15.34 2.60 21.82
N GLY A 294 15.33 1.56 20.95
CA GLY A 294 16.47 1.21 20.12
C GLY A 294 17.68 0.64 20.86
N LYS A 295 17.65 0.62 22.19
CA LYS A 295 18.72 0.12 23.07
C LYS A 295 18.27 -1.07 23.92
N GLY A 296 16.98 -1.41 23.87
CA GLY A 296 16.38 -2.51 24.61
C GLY A 296 16.48 -3.84 23.89
N ASN A 297 15.69 -4.82 24.35
CA ASN A 297 15.60 -6.13 23.73
C ASN A 297 14.95 -6.05 22.34
N PRO A 298 15.47 -6.76 21.34
CA PRO A 298 14.85 -6.90 20.02
C PRO A 298 13.38 -7.35 20.11
N TRP A 299 12.54 -6.78 19.29
CA TRP A 299 11.17 -7.25 19.15
C TRP A 299 11.09 -8.30 18.03
N SER A 300 10.24 -9.32 18.24
CA SER A 300 9.89 -10.23 17.14
C SER A 300 9.06 -9.49 16.09
N GLU A 301 9.10 -9.92 14.83
CA GLU A 301 8.27 -9.33 13.77
C GLU A 301 6.79 -9.28 14.16
N TRP A 302 6.22 -10.38 14.70
CA TRP A 302 4.85 -10.40 15.22
C TRP A 302 4.55 -9.28 16.23
N LYS A 303 5.51 -8.99 17.12
CA LYS A 303 5.32 -7.91 18.09
C LYS A 303 5.33 -6.54 17.41
N VAL A 304 6.18 -6.36 16.41
CA VAL A 304 6.20 -5.14 15.59
C VAL A 304 4.88 -5.00 14.82
N ASP A 305 4.44 -6.06 14.15
CA ASP A 305 3.19 -6.09 13.38
C ASP A 305 1.99 -5.72 14.25
N PHE A 306 1.79 -6.41 15.38
CA PHE A 306 0.67 -6.12 16.28
C PHE A 306 0.70 -4.70 16.83
N PHE A 307 1.89 -4.15 17.10
CA PHE A 307 2.02 -2.78 17.55
C PHE A 307 1.58 -1.80 16.45
N PHE A 308 2.08 -1.94 15.23
CA PHE A 308 1.73 -1.04 14.12
C PHE A 308 0.28 -1.20 13.67
N TRP A 309 -0.24 -2.43 13.60
CA TRP A 309 -1.66 -2.67 13.31
C TRP A 309 -2.57 -2.08 14.38
N GLY A 310 -2.18 -2.19 15.66
CA GLY A 310 -2.90 -1.55 16.78
C GLY A 310 -2.92 -0.04 16.67
N VAL A 311 -1.79 0.59 16.34
CA VAL A 311 -1.70 2.04 16.10
C VAL A 311 -2.57 2.45 14.92
N GLY A 312 -2.48 1.75 13.78
CA GLY A 312 -3.30 2.02 12.59
C GLY A 312 -4.79 1.85 12.84
N LEU A 313 -5.18 0.79 13.56
CA LEU A 313 -6.58 0.54 13.92
C LEU A 313 -7.12 1.65 14.85
N LEU A 314 -6.38 2.00 15.89
CA LEU A 314 -6.77 3.07 16.81
C LEU A 314 -6.92 4.41 16.08
N ALA A 315 -5.96 4.78 15.23
CA ALA A 315 -6.01 5.99 14.44
C ALA A 315 -7.22 6.01 13.49
N SER A 316 -7.52 4.87 12.85
CA SER A 316 -8.68 4.70 11.98
C SER A 316 -10.00 4.87 12.75
N LEU A 317 -10.13 4.23 13.92
CA LEU A 317 -11.32 4.35 14.76
C LEU A 317 -11.52 5.79 15.27
N LEU A 318 -10.45 6.48 15.70
CA LEU A 318 -10.52 7.88 16.13
C LEU A 318 -10.92 8.80 14.97
N THR A 319 -10.41 8.54 13.76
CA THR A 319 -10.81 9.31 12.56
C THR A 319 -12.30 9.12 12.24
N LEU A 320 -12.79 7.89 12.26
CA LEU A 320 -14.22 7.61 12.03
C LEU A 320 -15.10 8.22 13.11
N ALA A 321 -14.66 8.16 14.37
CA ALA A 321 -15.39 8.80 15.47
C ALA A 321 -15.45 10.32 15.28
N PHE A 322 -14.34 10.95 14.88
CA PHE A 322 -14.31 12.38 14.57
C PHE A 322 -15.24 12.76 13.41
N LEU A 323 -15.26 11.95 12.35
CA LEU A 323 -16.07 12.25 11.17
C LEU A 323 -17.58 12.12 11.38
N TYR A 324 -18.02 11.21 12.27
CA TYR A 324 -19.42 10.80 12.33
C TYR A 324 -20.07 10.86 13.72
N LEU A 325 -19.31 11.07 14.79
CA LEU A 325 -19.83 11.15 16.16
C LEU A 325 -19.61 12.51 16.82
N LEU A 326 -18.69 13.34 16.30
CA LEU A 326 -18.39 14.68 16.78
C LEU A 326 -18.81 15.74 15.75
#